data_d61d47d037d9b0c0c04d555f8989e0b4
#
_entry.id   d61d47d037d9b0c0c04d555f8989e0b4
#
_cell.length_a   1.000
_cell.length_b   1.000
_cell.length_c   1.000
_cell.angle_alpha   90.00
_cell.angle_beta   90.00
_cell.angle_gamma   90.00
#
_symmetry.space_group_name_H-M   'P 1'
#
loop_
_entity.id
_entity.type
_entity.pdbx_description
1 polymer ?
#
loop_
_entity_poly.entity_id
_entity_poly.type
_entity_poly.pdbx_seq_one_letter_code
_entity_poly.pdbx_strand_id
1 'polypeptide(L)'
;IRRALNFLGNPHLNLKRPCNILGSDGKFSCLTSLKYFIEANGESTTTFISPHLYDLKSRIWLKNRFITLNEIKRYEKQISKLRVNLSLFEVLTLIYILAATKIKSSYNLVESGLLFKKDSTNIFKNPLLQACTNINKQHLEWISPATINEVCKQKVGYLNNQTNIYIGKQKPKTLKIIKKILKKNKSKITYPSNWRIIYKKDNIYYVEALVDIIKEN
;
A
#
# COMPACT_ATOMS: atom_id res chain seq x y z
N ILE A 1 6.86 -14.61 3.61
CA ILE A 1 6.61 -13.50 4.56
C ILE A 1 5.85 -13.95 5.82
N ARG A 2 4.71 -14.62 5.75
CA ARG A 2 3.87 -14.98 6.92
C ARG A 2 4.61 -15.84 7.94
N ARG A 3 5.42 -16.83 7.49
CA ARG A 3 6.23 -17.66 8.38
C ARG A 3 7.28 -16.80 9.14
N ALA A 4 7.93 -15.87 8.45
CA ALA A 4 8.89 -14.96 9.08
C ALA A 4 8.21 -14.03 10.09
N LEU A 5 7.02 -13.49 9.78
CA LEU A 5 6.23 -12.68 10.71
C LEU A 5 5.89 -13.45 11.98
N ASN A 6 5.47 -14.72 11.86
CA ASN A 6 5.18 -15.58 13.03
C ASN A 6 6.43 -15.74 13.92
N PHE A 7 7.58 -16.03 13.35
CA PHE A 7 8.85 -16.12 14.12
C PHE A 7 9.26 -14.81 14.80
N LEU A 8 8.84 -13.66 14.23
CA LEU A 8 9.08 -12.33 14.81
C LEU A 8 8.01 -11.90 15.83
N GLY A 9 7.05 -12.76 16.17
CA GLY A 9 5.96 -12.43 17.07
C GLY A 9 4.86 -11.55 16.44
N ASN A 10 4.69 -11.61 15.11
CA ASN A 10 3.67 -10.90 14.36
C ASN A 10 3.65 -9.36 14.57
N PRO A 11 4.79 -8.66 14.45
CA PRO A 11 4.90 -7.22 14.77
C PRO A 11 3.96 -6.35 13.93
N HIS A 12 3.54 -6.80 12.74
CA HIS A 12 2.62 -6.08 11.86
C HIS A 12 1.22 -5.86 12.49
N LEU A 13 0.83 -6.68 13.48
CA LEU A 13 -0.44 -6.53 14.20
C LEU A 13 -0.45 -5.33 15.16
N ASN A 14 0.72 -4.79 15.49
CA ASN A 14 0.88 -3.62 16.37
C ASN A 14 0.92 -2.30 15.59
N LEU A 15 0.87 -2.34 14.26
CA LEU A 15 0.81 -1.12 13.44
C LEU A 15 -0.60 -0.52 13.49
N LYS A 16 -0.69 0.74 13.93
CA LYS A 16 -1.95 1.46 13.99
C LYS A 16 -2.39 1.91 12.59
N ARG A 17 -3.67 1.84 12.30
CA ARG A 17 -4.30 2.35 11.06
C ARG A 17 -3.47 2.04 9.79
N PRO A 18 -3.13 0.76 9.49
CA PRO A 18 -2.40 0.43 8.28
C PRO A 18 -3.27 0.72 7.06
N CYS A 19 -2.65 1.31 6.02
CA CYS A 19 -3.29 1.68 4.76
C CYS A 19 -2.52 1.05 3.61
N ASN A 20 -3.20 0.29 2.74
CA ASN A 20 -2.59 -0.25 1.53
C ASN A 20 -2.90 0.64 0.33
N ILE A 21 -1.87 1.02 -0.42
CA ILE A 21 -1.99 1.71 -1.69
C ILE A 21 -1.51 0.77 -2.80
N LEU A 22 -2.42 0.41 -3.71
CA LEU A 22 -2.17 -0.51 -4.80
C LEU A 22 -2.62 0.06 -6.15
N GLY A 23 -2.31 -0.62 -7.24
CA GLY A 23 -2.65 -0.16 -8.59
C GLY A 23 -1.50 -0.37 -9.57
N SER A 24 -1.62 0.20 -10.77
CA SER A 24 -0.55 0.19 -11.77
C SER A 24 0.33 1.42 -11.63
N ASP A 25 -0.24 2.60 -11.86
CA ASP A 25 0.49 3.87 -11.83
C ASP A 25 -0.08 4.79 -10.73
N GLY A 26 0.72 5.76 -10.28
CA GLY A 26 0.29 6.78 -9.33
C GLY A 26 0.23 6.33 -7.86
N LYS A 27 0.66 5.11 -7.52
CA LYS A 27 0.69 4.62 -6.13
C LYS A 27 1.53 5.53 -5.23
N PHE A 28 2.75 5.83 -5.64
CA PHE A 28 3.67 6.72 -4.92
C PHE A 28 3.07 8.12 -4.72
N SER A 29 2.50 8.72 -5.78
CA SER A 29 1.88 10.06 -5.68
C SER A 29 0.69 10.05 -4.72
N CYS A 30 -0.16 9.03 -4.79
CA CYS A 30 -1.28 8.84 -3.89
C CYS A 30 -0.82 8.70 -2.43
N LEU A 31 0.16 7.84 -2.16
CA LEU A 31 0.72 7.62 -0.83
C LEU A 31 1.34 8.90 -0.26
N THR A 32 2.14 9.59 -1.07
CA THR A 32 2.83 10.82 -0.65
C THR A 32 1.84 11.95 -0.36
N SER A 33 0.81 12.11 -1.19
CA SER A 33 -0.24 13.09 -0.95
C SER A 33 -0.97 12.79 0.36
N LEU A 34 -1.36 11.52 0.57
CA LEU A 34 -2.02 11.09 1.81
C LEU A 34 -1.13 11.35 3.05
N LYS A 35 0.18 11.03 2.95
CA LYS A 35 1.15 11.33 3.99
C LYS A 35 1.12 12.83 4.37
N TYR A 36 1.24 13.72 3.38
CA TYR A 36 1.28 15.14 3.64
C TYR A 36 -0.03 15.67 4.25
N PHE A 37 -1.19 15.19 3.80
CA PHE A 37 -2.46 15.58 4.41
C PHE A 37 -2.59 15.12 5.87
N ILE A 38 -2.20 13.89 6.16
CA ILE A 38 -2.22 13.37 7.53
C ILE A 38 -1.27 14.18 8.42
N GLU A 39 -0.06 14.45 7.96
CA GLU A 39 0.93 15.22 8.72
C GLU A 39 0.52 16.69 8.88
N ALA A 40 -0.12 17.30 7.90
CA ALA A 40 -0.68 18.66 7.99
C ALA A 40 -1.82 18.78 9.03
N ASN A 41 -2.49 17.67 9.34
CA ASN A 41 -3.48 17.60 10.44
C ASN A 41 -2.85 17.24 11.81
N GLY A 42 -1.52 17.30 11.94
CA GLY A 42 -0.82 17.07 13.20
C GLY A 42 -0.62 15.60 13.57
N GLU A 43 -1.01 14.68 12.68
CA GLU A 43 -0.85 13.24 12.89
C GLU A 43 0.49 12.74 12.34
N SER A 44 0.98 11.62 12.85
CA SER A 44 2.26 11.06 12.43
C SER A 44 2.09 9.89 11.47
N THR A 45 3.02 9.78 10.51
CA THR A 45 3.02 8.70 9.53
C THR A 45 4.31 7.89 9.52
N THR A 46 4.24 6.63 9.12
CA THR A 46 5.34 5.91 8.50
C THR A 46 4.94 5.49 7.09
N THR A 47 5.90 5.42 6.18
CA THR A 47 5.62 4.98 4.81
C THR A 47 6.58 3.91 4.34
N PHE A 48 6.08 3.01 3.49
CA PHE A 48 6.86 2.05 2.72
C PHE A 48 6.52 2.18 1.24
N ILE A 49 7.51 2.47 0.40
CA ILE A 49 7.35 2.69 -1.04
C ILE A 49 8.21 1.73 -1.87
N SER A 50 7.82 1.51 -3.13
CA SER A 50 8.58 0.72 -4.10
C SER A 50 8.37 1.19 -5.55
N PRO A 51 9.46 1.31 -6.33
CA PRO A 51 10.87 1.19 -5.95
C PRO A 51 11.36 2.35 -5.06
N HIS A 52 12.67 2.43 -4.78
CA HIS A 52 13.27 3.61 -4.14
C HIS A 52 13.37 4.78 -5.16
N LEU A 53 13.41 6.00 -4.63
CA LEU A 53 13.53 7.21 -5.45
C LEU A 53 14.98 7.46 -5.88
N TYR A 54 15.90 7.44 -4.93
CA TYR A 54 17.33 7.70 -5.14
C TYR A 54 18.21 6.69 -4.42
N ASP A 55 17.88 6.25 -3.22
CA ASP A 55 18.60 5.23 -2.48
C ASP A 55 17.65 4.33 -1.68
N LEU A 56 18.17 3.23 -1.12
CA LEU A 56 17.37 2.23 -0.41
C LEU A 56 16.65 2.81 0.81
N LYS A 57 17.22 3.82 1.49
CA LYS A 57 16.64 4.45 2.68
C LYS A 57 15.35 5.19 2.33
N SER A 58 15.27 5.75 1.12
CA SER A 58 14.10 6.49 0.64
C SER A 58 12.83 5.64 0.53
N ARG A 59 12.94 4.30 0.62
CA ARG A 59 11.77 3.41 0.69
C ARG A 59 11.01 3.48 2.01
N ILE A 60 11.67 3.92 3.10
CA ILE A 60 11.10 3.82 4.44
C ILE A 60 11.21 5.18 5.15
N TRP A 61 10.08 5.84 5.30
CA TRP A 61 9.90 7.04 6.11
C TRP A 61 9.41 6.65 7.52
N LEU A 62 10.01 7.25 8.54
CA LEU A 62 9.73 6.97 9.94
C LEU A 62 9.40 8.28 10.67
N LYS A 63 8.16 8.73 10.59
CA LYS A 63 7.59 9.91 11.26
C LYS A 63 8.21 11.26 10.81
N ASN A 64 9.53 11.44 10.94
CA ASN A 64 10.21 12.71 10.65
C ASN A 64 11.56 12.52 9.91
N ARG A 65 11.92 11.30 9.57
CA ARG A 65 13.16 10.96 8.88
C ARG A 65 13.05 9.69 8.07
N PHE A 66 13.97 9.50 7.15
CA PHE A 66 14.18 8.18 6.56
C PHE A 66 14.89 7.22 7.53
N ILE A 67 14.70 5.92 7.31
CA ILE A 67 15.47 4.88 7.99
C ILE A 67 16.96 5.05 7.71
N THR A 68 17.81 4.72 8.66
CA THR A 68 19.27 4.75 8.48
C THR A 68 19.80 3.41 7.96
N LEU A 69 20.98 3.43 7.31
CA LEU A 69 21.64 2.20 6.86
C LEU A 69 21.98 1.25 8.04
N ASN A 70 22.33 1.79 9.20
CA ASN A 70 22.60 0.99 10.39
C ASN A 70 21.34 0.28 10.89
N GLU A 71 20.18 0.94 10.83
CA GLU A 71 18.90 0.31 11.15
C GLU A 71 18.55 -0.79 10.15
N ILE A 72 18.72 -0.54 8.85
CA ILE A 72 18.51 -1.55 7.79
C ILE A 72 19.39 -2.79 8.07
N LYS A 73 20.71 -2.61 8.26
CA LYS A 73 21.64 -3.72 8.54
C LYS A 73 21.28 -4.47 9.83
N ARG A 74 20.86 -3.75 10.87
CA ARG A 74 20.43 -4.37 12.13
C ARG A 74 19.20 -5.25 11.96
N TYR A 75 18.17 -4.77 11.25
CA TYR A 75 16.95 -5.56 11.01
C TYR A 75 17.20 -6.70 10.04
N GLU A 76 18.00 -6.49 8.98
CA GLU A 76 18.43 -7.55 8.09
C GLU A 76 19.13 -8.70 8.84
N LYS A 77 20.09 -8.37 9.73
CA LYS A 77 20.75 -9.37 10.59
C LYS A 77 19.77 -10.09 11.51
N GLN A 78 18.71 -9.43 11.97
CA GLN A 78 17.66 -10.08 12.77
C GLN A 78 16.84 -11.06 11.91
N ILE A 79 16.47 -10.64 10.68
CA ILE A 79 15.66 -11.42 9.74
C ILE A 79 16.45 -12.63 9.23
N SER A 80 17.74 -12.49 8.91
CA SER A 80 18.59 -13.59 8.39
C SER A 80 18.70 -14.78 9.36
N LYS A 81 18.62 -14.50 10.68
CA LYS A 81 18.63 -15.55 11.71
C LYS A 81 17.40 -16.47 11.66
N LEU A 82 16.30 -16.04 11.03
CA LEU A 82 15.08 -16.84 10.93
C LEU A 82 15.22 -18.05 10.00
N ARG A 83 16.24 -18.08 9.15
CA ARG A 83 16.50 -19.14 8.15
C ARG A 83 15.28 -19.44 7.27
N VAL A 84 14.53 -18.41 6.91
CA VAL A 84 13.37 -18.46 6.00
C VAL A 84 13.82 -17.94 4.65
N ASN A 85 13.51 -18.67 3.57
CA ASN A 85 13.77 -18.19 2.22
C ASN A 85 12.80 -17.02 1.91
N LEU A 86 13.35 -15.83 1.69
CA LEU A 86 12.63 -14.59 1.46
C LEU A 86 13.20 -13.88 0.23
N SER A 87 12.32 -13.32 -0.59
CA SER A 87 12.72 -12.39 -1.65
C SER A 87 13.22 -11.08 -1.04
N LEU A 88 13.99 -10.31 -1.81
CA LEU A 88 14.44 -8.97 -1.38
C LEU A 88 13.27 -8.08 -0.95
N PHE A 89 12.16 -8.11 -1.68
CA PHE A 89 10.99 -7.30 -1.35
C PHE A 89 10.33 -7.73 -0.04
N GLU A 90 10.30 -9.03 0.27
CA GLU A 90 9.83 -9.53 1.57
C GLU A 90 10.75 -9.12 2.71
N VAL A 91 12.07 -9.15 2.52
CA VAL A 91 13.04 -8.67 3.52
C VAL A 91 12.82 -7.18 3.79
N LEU A 92 12.69 -6.36 2.74
CA LEU A 92 12.43 -4.92 2.90
C LEU A 92 11.08 -4.63 3.58
N THR A 93 10.06 -5.41 3.28
CA THR A 93 8.76 -5.31 3.95
C THR A 93 8.89 -5.62 5.45
N LEU A 94 9.66 -6.64 5.82
CA LEU A 94 9.91 -6.98 7.23
C LEU A 94 10.73 -5.90 7.94
N ILE A 95 11.76 -5.34 7.28
CA ILE A 95 12.55 -4.22 7.81
C ILE A 95 11.63 -3.03 8.13
N TYR A 96 10.75 -2.66 7.18
CA TYR A 96 9.76 -1.61 7.40
C TYR A 96 8.88 -1.91 8.62
N ILE A 97 8.29 -3.10 8.70
CA ILE A 97 7.40 -3.48 9.80
C ILE A 97 8.10 -3.38 11.15
N LEU A 98 9.33 -3.92 11.27
CA LEU A 98 10.11 -3.87 12.50
C LEU A 98 10.45 -2.44 12.91
N ALA A 99 10.81 -1.59 11.95
CA ALA A 99 11.11 -0.18 12.19
C ALA A 99 9.84 0.60 12.60
N ALA A 100 8.76 0.48 11.82
CA ALA A 100 7.51 1.19 12.05
C ALA A 100 6.86 0.84 13.39
N THR A 101 6.91 -0.43 13.79
CA THR A 101 6.39 -0.89 15.09
C THR A 101 7.09 -0.19 16.28
N LYS A 102 8.38 0.15 16.15
CA LYS A 102 9.10 0.89 17.18
C LYS A 102 8.75 2.37 17.22
N ILE A 103 8.43 2.95 16.08
CA ILE A 103 8.08 4.38 15.95
C ILE A 103 6.68 4.68 16.51
N LYS A 104 5.74 3.73 16.44
CA LYS A 104 4.35 3.86 16.94
C LYS A 104 3.63 5.08 16.36
N SER A 105 3.75 5.31 15.04
CA SER A 105 3.02 6.39 14.35
C SER A 105 1.51 6.14 14.33
N SER A 106 0.74 7.22 14.11
CA SER A 106 -0.73 7.16 14.03
C SER A 106 -1.21 6.41 12.80
N TYR A 107 -0.52 6.57 11.66
CA TYR A 107 -0.84 5.91 10.38
C TYR A 107 0.37 5.24 9.78
N ASN A 108 0.14 4.11 9.10
CA ASN A 108 1.18 3.32 8.46
C ASN A 108 0.79 3.09 7.00
N LEU A 109 1.40 3.85 6.07
CA LEU A 109 1.05 3.86 4.65
C LEU A 109 1.98 2.93 3.88
N VAL A 110 1.40 1.96 3.19
CA VAL A 110 2.18 0.88 2.56
C VAL A 110 1.83 0.76 1.08
N GLU A 111 2.80 1.03 0.22
CA GLU A 111 2.68 0.80 -1.21
C GLU A 111 2.87 -0.68 -1.53
N SER A 112 1.91 -1.26 -2.25
CA SER A 112 2.02 -2.64 -2.74
C SER A 112 2.92 -2.71 -3.97
N GLY A 113 3.62 -3.84 -4.12
CA GLY A 113 4.53 -4.07 -5.24
C GLY A 113 3.82 -4.23 -6.58
N LEU A 114 3.79 -5.44 -7.12
CA LEU A 114 3.28 -5.70 -8.47
C LEU A 114 1.79 -6.08 -8.50
N LEU A 115 1.46 -7.19 -7.83
CA LEU A 115 0.14 -7.82 -7.82
C LEU A 115 -0.23 -8.15 -6.38
N PHE A 116 -1.37 -7.67 -5.91
CA PHE A 116 -1.72 -7.71 -4.48
C PHE A 116 -1.95 -9.12 -3.92
N LYS A 117 -2.37 -10.08 -4.73
CA LYS A 117 -2.69 -11.46 -4.30
C LYS A 117 -1.60 -12.11 -3.45
N LYS A 118 -0.37 -12.10 -3.94
CA LYS A 118 0.81 -12.70 -3.28
C LYS A 118 1.82 -11.65 -2.82
N ASP A 119 1.40 -10.41 -2.71
CA ASP A 119 2.26 -9.32 -2.32
C ASP A 119 2.64 -9.43 -0.84
N SER A 120 3.90 -9.12 -0.50
CA SER A 120 4.38 -9.14 0.89
C SER A 120 3.67 -8.11 1.77
N THR A 121 3.06 -7.09 1.17
CA THR A 121 2.28 -6.06 1.87
C THR A 121 0.83 -6.46 2.11
N ASN A 122 0.34 -7.56 1.52
CA ASN A 122 -1.00 -8.10 1.78
C ASN A 122 -1.02 -8.95 3.05
N ILE A 123 -0.75 -8.34 4.18
CA ILE A 123 -0.60 -9.00 5.49
C ILE A 123 -1.52 -8.44 6.56
N PHE A 124 -2.05 -7.24 6.38
CA PHE A 124 -2.94 -6.62 7.36
C PHE A 124 -4.33 -7.22 7.29
N LYS A 125 -4.84 -7.72 8.43
CA LYS A 125 -6.20 -8.30 8.50
C LYS A 125 -7.29 -7.24 8.39
N ASN A 126 -7.09 -6.09 9.06
CA ASN A 126 -8.06 -5.00 9.13
C ASN A 126 -7.35 -3.68 8.82
N PRO A 127 -6.97 -3.44 7.55
CA PRO A 127 -6.42 -2.13 7.17
C PRO A 127 -7.52 -1.07 7.31
N LEU A 128 -7.14 0.15 7.72
CA LEU A 128 -8.07 1.27 7.79
C LEU A 128 -8.65 1.56 6.40
N LEU A 129 -7.80 1.53 5.39
CA LEU A 129 -8.20 1.69 4.01
C LEU A 129 -7.34 0.87 3.04
N GLN A 130 -7.92 0.57 1.88
CA GLN A 130 -7.23 0.01 0.72
C GLN A 130 -7.55 0.86 -0.50
N ALA A 131 -6.60 1.69 -0.93
CA ALA A 131 -6.75 2.58 -2.07
C ALA A 131 -6.17 1.93 -3.32
N CYS A 132 -7.00 1.76 -4.35
CA CYS A 132 -6.57 1.27 -5.65
C CYS A 132 -6.51 2.43 -6.63
N THR A 133 -5.32 2.80 -7.07
CA THR A 133 -5.12 3.78 -8.13
C THR A 133 -5.60 3.23 -9.48
N ASN A 134 -5.15 3.72 -10.62
CA ASN A 134 -5.56 3.13 -11.89
C ASN A 134 -5.03 1.69 -12.06
N ILE A 135 -5.71 0.89 -12.88
CA ILE A 135 -5.25 -0.44 -13.29
C ILE A 135 -5.10 -0.46 -14.81
N ASN A 136 -3.88 -0.76 -15.26
CA ASN A 136 -3.51 -0.94 -16.66
C ASN A 136 -3.00 -2.36 -16.90
N LYS A 137 -2.77 -2.73 -18.18
CA LYS A 137 -2.11 -3.97 -18.58
C LYS A 137 -0.62 -3.88 -18.27
N GLN A 138 -0.22 -4.22 -17.05
CA GLN A 138 1.16 -4.29 -16.60
C GLN A 138 1.40 -5.63 -15.90
N HIS A 139 2.66 -6.07 -15.85
CA HIS A 139 3.08 -7.31 -15.19
C HIS A 139 2.40 -8.56 -15.76
N LEU A 140 2.15 -8.56 -17.06
CA LEU A 140 1.49 -9.67 -17.76
C LEU A 140 2.34 -10.94 -17.78
N GLU A 141 3.65 -10.81 -17.68
CA GLU A 141 4.62 -11.88 -17.58
C GLU A 141 4.46 -12.74 -16.32
N TRP A 142 3.80 -12.21 -15.29
CA TRP A 142 3.58 -12.87 -14.00
C TRP A 142 2.21 -13.52 -13.86
N ILE A 143 1.35 -13.44 -14.88
CA ILE A 143 -0.04 -13.89 -14.79
C ILE A 143 -0.48 -14.67 -16.02
N SER A 144 -1.34 -15.65 -15.80
CA SER A 144 -1.99 -16.42 -16.87
C SER A 144 -3.50 -16.52 -16.55
N PRO A 145 -4.38 -16.20 -17.51
CA PRO A 145 -4.11 -15.59 -18.81
C PRO A 145 -3.65 -14.12 -18.69
N ALA A 146 -2.82 -13.64 -19.64
CA ALA A 146 -2.26 -12.29 -19.69
C ALA A 146 -3.29 -11.25 -20.10
N THR A 147 -4.32 -11.04 -19.31
CA THR A 147 -5.49 -10.18 -19.61
C THR A 147 -5.72 -9.11 -18.55
N ILE A 148 -6.36 -8.00 -18.93
CA ILE A 148 -6.77 -6.96 -17.98
C ILE A 148 -7.72 -7.50 -16.91
N ASN A 149 -8.54 -8.50 -17.24
CA ASN A 149 -9.42 -9.14 -16.26
C ASN A 149 -8.63 -9.85 -15.17
N GLU A 150 -7.57 -10.59 -15.54
CA GLU A 150 -6.71 -11.27 -14.56
C GLU A 150 -5.88 -10.26 -13.76
N VAL A 151 -5.36 -9.17 -14.38
CA VAL A 151 -4.71 -8.07 -13.64
C VAL A 151 -5.64 -7.51 -12.57
N CYS A 152 -6.88 -7.19 -12.92
CA CYS A 152 -7.88 -6.70 -11.96
C CYS A 152 -8.13 -7.72 -10.84
N LYS A 153 -8.29 -9.00 -11.18
CA LYS A 153 -8.51 -10.06 -10.21
C LYS A 153 -7.33 -10.20 -9.24
N GLN A 154 -6.09 -10.17 -9.73
CA GLN A 154 -4.87 -10.26 -8.91
C GLN A 154 -4.69 -9.04 -8.00
N LYS A 155 -5.13 -7.83 -8.43
CA LYS A 155 -5.02 -6.61 -7.63
C LYS A 155 -6.20 -6.45 -6.67
N VAL A 156 -7.45 -6.35 -7.16
CA VAL A 156 -8.60 -6.02 -6.30
C VAL A 156 -9.37 -7.23 -5.77
N GLY A 157 -9.20 -8.41 -6.35
CA GLY A 157 -9.91 -9.62 -5.90
C GLY A 157 -9.44 -10.17 -4.55
N TYR A 158 -8.38 -9.60 -3.98
CA TYR A 158 -7.79 -10.00 -2.70
C TYR A 158 -7.77 -8.87 -1.66
N LEU A 159 -8.57 -7.82 -1.91
CA LEU A 159 -8.84 -6.79 -0.92
C LEU A 159 -9.62 -7.37 0.25
N ASN A 160 -9.35 -6.86 1.43
CA ASN A 160 -10.03 -7.29 2.64
C ASN A 160 -11.51 -6.95 2.58
N ASN A 161 -12.33 -7.75 3.29
CA ASN A 161 -13.71 -7.41 3.56
C ASN A 161 -13.80 -6.52 4.80
N GLN A 162 -14.90 -5.74 4.90
CA GLN A 162 -15.19 -4.91 6.08
C GLN A 162 -14.12 -3.84 6.34
N THR A 163 -13.62 -3.21 5.28
CA THR A 163 -12.68 -2.08 5.32
C THR A 163 -13.17 -0.95 4.40
N ASN A 164 -12.51 0.19 4.39
CA ASN A 164 -12.76 1.23 3.40
C ASN A 164 -11.96 0.95 2.14
N ILE A 165 -12.62 0.83 0.99
CA ILE A 165 -12.00 0.64 -0.32
C ILE A 165 -12.25 1.87 -1.19
N TYR A 166 -11.17 2.44 -1.72
CA TYR A 166 -11.22 3.57 -2.64
C TYR A 166 -10.69 3.14 -4.00
N ILE A 167 -11.51 3.28 -5.03
CA ILE A 167 -11.15 2.93 -6.41
C ILE A 167 -10.95 4.22 -7.19
N GLY A 168 -9.71 4.56 -7.49
CA GLY A 168 -9.35 5.71 -8.31
C GLY A 168 -9.93 5.63 -9.73
N LYS A 169 -9.69 6.67 -10.53
CA LYS A 169 -10.20 6.76 -11.92
C LYS A 169 -9.72 5.57 -12.76
N GLN A 170 -10.63 4.94 -13.47
CA GLN A 170 -10.38 3.77 -14.31
C GLN A 170 -10.93 4.00 -15.73
N LYS A 171 -10.36 3.30 -16.71
CA LYS A 171 -11.01 3.16 -18.02
C LYS A 171 -12.36 2.45 -17.84
N PRO A 172 -13.41 2.81 -18.61
CA PRO A 172 -14.76 2.27 -18.41
C PRO A 172 -14.84 0.73 -18.41
N LYS A 173 -14.09 0.07 -19.29
CA LYS A 173 -14.00 -1.40 -19.35
C LYS A 173 -13.37 -1.97 -18.08
N THR A 174 -12.28 -1.37 -17.59
CA THR A 174 -11.59 -1.79 -16.36
C THR A 174 -12.49 -1.59 -15.14
N LEU A 175 -13.19 -0.46 -15.05
CA LEU A 175 -14.12 -0.17 -13.96
C LEU A 175 -15.26 -1.21 -13.89
N LYS A 176 -15.82 -1.60 -15.05
CA LYS A 176 -16.86 -2.65 -15.12
C LYS A 176 -16.36 -3.99 -14.57
N ILE A 177 -15.10 -4.35 -14.89
CA ILE A 177 -14.46 -5.57 -14.37
C ILE A 177 -14.28 -5.47 -12.85
N ILE A 178 -13.74 -4.37 -12.35
CA ILE A 178 -13.51 -4.13 -10.92
C ILE A 178 -14.83 -4.22 -10.14
N LYS A 179 -15.89 -3.54 -10.61
CA LYS A 179 -17.22 -3.60 -9.99
C LYS A 179 -17.76 -5.04 -9.92
N LYS A 180 -17.57 -5.84 -10.99
CA LYS A 180 -17.96 -7.25 -11.01
C LYS A 180 -17.18 -8.08 -9.96
N ILE A 181 -15.86 -7.88 -9.85
CA ILE A 181 -15.01 -8.59 -8.89
C ILE A 181 -15.43 -8.23 -7.45
N LEU A 182 -15.65 -6.96 -7.18
CA LEU A 182 -15.95 -6.45 -5.84
C LEU A 182 -17.43 -6.60 -5.44
N LYS A 183 -18.31 -7.12 -6.30
CA LYS A 183 -19.75 -7.25 -6.03
C LYS A 183 -20.06 -8.00 -4.71
N LYS A 184 -19.23 -8.96 -4.35
CA LYS A 184 -19.38 -9.78 -3.12
C LYS A 184 -18.57 -9.26 -1.94
N ASN A 185 -17.78 -8.19 -2.13
CA ASN A 185 -17.00 -7.61 -1.04
C ASN A 185 -17.92 -6.79 -0.14
N LYS A 186 -17.82 -7.00 1.17
CA LYS A 186 -18.68 -6.35 2.18
C LYS A 186 -18.15 -5.00 2.68
N SER A 187 -17.13 -4.47 2.04
CA SER A 187 -16.51 -3.18 2.37
C SER A 187 -17.36 -2.01 1.91
N LYS A 188 -17.18 -0.86 2.54
CA LYS A 188 -17.61 0.43 1.97
C LYS A 188 -16.70 0.74 0.77
N ILE A 189 -17.24 0.77 -0.45
CA ILE A 189 -16.49 1.01 -1.68
C ILE A 189 -16.85 2.37 -2.23
N THR A 190 -15.87 3.25 -2.31
CA THR A 190 -16.01 4.60 -2.86
C THR A 190 -15.45 4.65 -4.28
N TYR A 191 -16.24 5.15 -5.21
CA TYR A 191 -15.87 5.45 -6.59
C TYR A 191 -16.03 6.94 -6.80
N PRO A 192 -14.93 7.72 -6.89
CA PRO A 192 -15.03 9.16 -7.07
C PRO A 192 -15.80 9.49 -8.34
N SER A 193 -16.86 10.30 -8.22
CA SER A 193 -17.69 10.72 -9.34
C SER A 193 -17.13 11.93 -10.08
N ASN A 194 -16.49 12.85 -9.36
CA ASN A 194 -15.93 14.09 -9.89
C ASN A 194 -14.54 14.33 -9.33
N TRP A 195 -13.54 14.28 -10.20
CA TRP A 195 -12.18 14.67 -9.88
C TRP A 195 -11.99 16.14 -10.20
N ARG A 196 -11.86 17.01 -9.20
CA ARG A 196 -11.37 18.36 -9.43
C ARG A 196 -9.85 18.33 -9.48
N ILE A 197 -9.29 18.85 -10.58
CA ILE A 197 -7.85 19.06 -10.74
C ILE A 197 -7.50 20.25 -9.84
N ILE A 198 -6.84 20.01 -8.72
CA ILE A 198 -6.35 21.08 -7.85
C ILE A 198 -5.09 21.70 -8.45
N TYR A 199 -4.36 20.99 -9.29
CA TYR A 199 -3.20 21.52 -10.02
C TYR A 199 -3.16 21.03 -11.48
N LYS A 200 -3.00 21.99 -12.40
CA LYS A 200 -3.05 21.77 -13.86
C LYS A 200 -1.74 21.21 -14.44
N LYS A 201 -0.68 21.04 -13.67
CA LYS A 201 0.64 20.71 -14.21
C LYS A 201 1.10 19.27 -14.05
N ASP A 202 0.76 18.52 -13.05
CA ASP A 202 1.29 17.17 -12.87
C ASP A 202 0.27 16.24 -12.23
N ASN A 203 -0.48 15.49 -13.01
CA ASN A 203 -1.15 14.20 -12.71
C ASN A 203 -1.61 13.89 -11.24
N ILE A 204 -1.91 14.89 -10.42
CA ILE A 204 -2.37 14.69 -9.03
C ILE A 204 -3.90 14.56 -9.02
N TYR A 205 -4.38 13.37 -9.34
CA TYR A 205 -5.82 13.08 -9.47
C TYR A 205 -6.47 12.51 -8.20
N TYR A 206 -5.80 12.55 -7.03
CA TYR A 206 -6.27 11.77 -5.88
C TYR A 206 -6.57 12.57 -4.61
N VAL A 207 -6.43 13.88 -4.66
CA VAL A 207 -6.43 14.72 -3.45
C VAL A 207 -7.81 14.82 -2.78
N GLU A 208 -8.90 14.98 -3.53
CA GLU A 208 -10.24 15.11 -2.92
C GLU A 208 -10.73 13.81 -2.27
N ALA A 209 -10.53 12.66 -2.92
CA ALA A 209 -10.90 11.38 -2.33
C ALA A 209 -10.12 11.07 -1.02
N LEU A 210 -8.88 11.53 -0.94
CA LEU A 210 -8.03 11.33 0.25
C LEU A 210 -8.40 12.27 1.40
N VAL A 211 -8.85 13.50 1.11
CA VAL A 211 -9.34 14.44 2.14
C VAL A 211 -10.61 13.92 2.80
N ASP A 212 -11.53 13.34 2.04
CA ASP A 212 -12.75 12.73 2.57
C ASP A 212 -12.43 11.55 3.48
N ILE A 213 -11.42 10.75 3.16
CA ILE A 213 -10.93 9.68 4.05
C ILE A 213 -10.50 10.20 5.41
N ILE A 214 -9.79 11.32 5.44
CA ILE A 214 -9.27 11.92 6.69
C ILE A 214 -10.39 12.52 7.52
N LYS A 215 -11.40 13.12 6.87
CA LYS A 215 -12.53 13.77 7.54
C LYS A 215 -13.56 12.78 8.11
N GLU A 216 -13.70 11.59 7.51
CA GLU A 216 -14.66 10.57 7.96
C GLU A 216 -14.11 9.64 9.06
N ASN A 217 -12.83 9.75 9.45
CA ASN A 217 -12.15 8.95 10.48
C ASN A 217 -11.46 9.82 11.52
#